data_89b99179b0723435deffdb149cc77ad3
#
_entry.id   89b99179b0723435deffdb149cc77ad3
#
_cell.length_a   1.000
_cell.length_b   1.000
_cell.length_c   1.000
_cell.angle_alpha   90.00
_cell.angle_beta   90.00
_cell.angle_gamma   90.00
#
_symmetry.space_group_name_H-M   'P 1'
#
loop_
_entity.id
_entity.type
_entity.pdbx_description
1 polymer ?
#
loop_
_entity_poly.entity_id
_entity_poly.type
_entity_poly.pdbx_seq_one_letter_code
_entity_poly.pdbx_strand_id
1 'polypeptide(L)'
;MGWSSQQSARLRLEMGILSRYFPTFFLKDSIIPGHAVIEGTLRSNAGNEYLVRLRVPADLPNSVPIVEIVSPVLRDRFGHSLVDLGTSYPMHLLKPENDAVRICHYSASHWHPNITFFKVLLKIRAWIEAYEGHLDSGYAIDHYLPHMEA
;
A
#
# COMPACT_ATOMS: atom_id res chain seq x y z
N MET A 1 2.40 -1.44 -26.08
CA MET A 1 3.56 -0.63 -25.74
C MET A 1 4.06 -0.99 -24.37
N GLY A 2 5.33 -1.25 -24.26
CA GLY A 2 5.96 -1.64 -23.01
C GLY A 2 6.50 -0.44 -22.24
N TRP A 3 7.22 -0.73 -21.17
CA TRP A 3 7.93 0.27 -20.40
C TRP A 3 9.06 0.90 -21.20
N SER A 4 9.35 2.16 -20.94
CA SER A 4 10.58 2.79 -21.47
C SER A 4 11.81 2.15 -20.83
N SER A 5 13.01 2.41 -21.40
CA SER A 5 14.26 1.93 -20.81
C SER A 5 14.45 2.44 -19.38
N GLN A 6 14.09 3.71 -19.17
CA GLN A 6 14.20 4.34 -17.84
C GLN A 6 13.24 3.72 -16.84
N GLN A 7 12.01 3.44 -17.26
CA GLN A 7 11.02 2.78 -16.43
C GLN A 7 11.44 1.35 -16.09
N SER A 8 11.95 0.61 -17.07
CA SER A 8 12.45 -0.74 -16.83
C SER A 8 13.62 -0.75 -15.84
N ALA A 9 14.54 0.22 -15.97
CA ALA A 9 15.64 0.37 -15.01
C ALA A 9 15.13 0.69 -13.61
N ARG A 10 14.12 1.56 -13.51
CA ARG A 10 13.50 1.91 -12.23
C ARG A 10 12.83 0.68 -11.59
N LEU A 11 12.09 -0.13 -12.35
CA LEU A 11 11.47 -1.35 -11.84
C LEU A 11 12.52 -2.31 -11.30
N ARG A 12 13.63 -2.49 -12.03
CA ARG A 12 14.72 -3.36 -11.55
C ARG A 12 15.31 -2.83 -10.24
N LEU A 13 15.50 -1.53 -10.13
CA LEU A 13 15.99 -0.90 -8.89
C LEU A 13 15.02 -1.17 -7.75
N GLU A 14 13.73 -0.91 -7.96
CA GLU A 14 12.71 -1.12 -6.94
C GLU A 14 12.66 -2.57 -6.48
N MET A 15 12.65 -3.51 -7.42
CA MET A 15 12.61 -4.94 -7.07
C MET A 15 13.90 -5.40 -6.41
N GLY A 16 15.04 -4.82 -6.77
CA GLY A 16 16.31 -5.09 -6.10
C GLY A 16 16.28 -4.68 -4.63
N ILE A 17 15.71 -3.52 -4.33
CA ILE A 17 15.56 -3.05 -2.96
C ILE A 17 14.58 -3.94 -2.20
N LEU A 18 13.42 -4.23 -2.79
CA LEU A 18 12.39 -5.05 -2.14
C LEU A 18 12.88 -6.47 -1.88
N SER A 19 13.63 -7.07 -2.80
CA SER A 19 14.15 -8.43 -2.59
C SER A 19 15.05 -8.51 -1.36
N ARG A 20 15.66 -7.40 -0.98
CA ARG A 20 16.54 -7.33 0.19
C ARG A 20 15.77 -7.14 1.50
N TYR A 21 14.74 -6.29 1.50
CA TYR A 21 14.05 -5.89 2.74
C TYR A 21 12.65 -6.48 2.88
N PHE A 22 12.00 -6.79 1.76
CA PHE A 22 10.66 -7.39 1.72
C PHE A 22 10.67 -8.54 0.71
N PRO A 23 11.37 -9.65 1.01
CA PRO A 23 11.65 -10.70 0.03
C PRO A 23 10.42 -11.50 -0.41
N THR A 24 9.26 -11.33 0.27
CA THR A 24 8.02 -11.99 -0.14
C THR A 24 7.31 -11.26 -1.29
N PHE A 25 7.79 -10.08 -1.67
CA PHE A 25 7.14 -9.27 -2.70
C PHE A 25 7.71 -9.59 -4.08
N PHE A 26 6.81 -9.87 -5.03
CA PHE A 26 7.15 -10.21 -6.40
C PHE A 26 6.37 -9.37 -7.39
N LEU A 27 7.02 -9.03 -8.50
CA LEU A 27 6.41 -8.31 -9.61
C LEU A 27 5.62 -9.29 -10.48
N LYS A 28 4.37 -8.92 -10.80
CA LYS A 28 3.46 -9.70 -11.63
C LYS A 28 2.88 -8.83 -12.73
N ASP A 29 2.51 -9.46 -13.86
CA ASP A 29 1.85 -8.79 -14.98
C ASP A 29 2.63 -7.55 -15.45
N SER A 30 3.96 -7.69 -15.53
CA SER A 30 4.87 -6.57 -15.70
C SER A 30 5.06 -6.13 -17.17
N ILE A 31 4.47 -6.83 -18.12
CA ILE A 31 4.70 -6.55 -19.54
C ILE A 31 3.99 -5.28 -20.00
N ILE A 32 2.78 -5.06 -19.52
CA ILE A 32 1.93 -3.94 -19.94
C ILE A 32 1.88 -2.89 -18.83
N PRO A 33 2.38 -1.65 -19.07
CA PRO A 33 2.22 -0.58 -18.11
C PRO A 33 0.75 -0.34 -17.75
N GLY A 34 0.49 -0.14 -16.45
CA GLY A 34 -0.87 -0.03 -15.95
C GLY A 34 -1.47 -1.33 -15.45
N HIS A 35 -0.90 -2.48 -15.84
CA HIS A 35 -1.34 -3.80 -15.35
C HIS A 35 -0.36 -4.39 -14.32
N ALA A 36 0.85 -3.85 -14.24
CA ALA A 36 1.89 -4.38 -13.34
C ALA A 36 1.51 -4.20 -11.88
N VAL A 37 1.68 -5.25 -11.09
CA VAL A 37 1.47 -5.21 -9.64
C VAL A 37 2.65 -5.85 -8.92
N ILE A 38 2.89 -5.39 -7.70
CA ILE A 38 3.87 -5.99 -6.80
C ILE A 38 3.09 -6.50 -5.59
N GLU A 39 3.10 -7.81 -5.39
CA GLU A 39 2.34 -8.46 -4.31
C GLU A 39 3.25 -9.20 -3.37
N GLY A 40 2.92 -9.16 -2.10
CA GLY A 40 3.63 -9.90 -1.07
C GLY A 40 2.94 -9.81 0.26
N THR A 41 3.56 -10.42 1.25
CA THR A 41 3.02 -10.50 2.60
C THR A 41 3.76 -9.56 3.53
N LEU A 42 3.01 -8.79 4.32
CA LEU A 42 3.55 -8.05 5.45
C LEU A 42 3.05 -8.71 6.74
N ARG A 43 3.93 -8.79 7.72
CA ARG A 43 3.64 -9.41 9.00
C ARG A 43 3.65 -8.34 10.09
N SER A 44 2.61 -8.32 10.92
CA SER A 44 2.54 -7.40 12.06
C SER A 44 3.42 -7.90 13.21
N ASN A 45 3.66 -7.02 14.19
CA ASN A 45 4.40 -7.38 15.39
C ASN A 45 3.71 -8.51 16.16
N ALA A 46 2.37 -8.60 16.09
CA ALA A 46 1.60 -9.67 16.70
C ALA A 46 1.67 -11.00 15.91
N GLY A 47 2.30 -11.00 14.73
CA GLY A 47 2.45 -12.20 13.91
C GLY A 47 1.35 -12.41 12.87
N ASN A 48 0.44 -11.46 12.72
CA ASN A 48 -0.61 -11.55 11.70
C ASN A 48 -0.06 -11.20 10.33
N GLU A 49 -0.50 -11.94 9.31
CA GLU A 49 -0.04 -11.75 7.94
C GLU A 49 -1.11 -11.10 7.08
N TYR A 50 -0.65 -10.17 6.23
CA TYR A 50 -1.52 -9.40 5.34
C TYR A 50 -0.98 -9.51 3.93
N LEU A 51 -1.82 -9.91 2.97
CA LEU A 51 -1.45 -9.90 1.56
C LEU A 51 -1.66 -8.48 1.02
N VAL A 52 -0.59 -7.86 0.57
CA VAL A 52 -0.55 -6.47 0.12
C VAL A 52 -0.26 -6.43 -1.37
N ARG A 53 -1.01 -5.61 -2.10
CA ARG A 53 -0.82 -5.38 -3.52
C ARG A 53 -0.51 -3.92 -3.77
N LEU A 54 0.62 -3.66 -4.39
CA LEU A 54 0.98 -2.33 -4.88
C LEU A 54 0.80 -2.32 -6.39
N ARG A 55 -0.04 -1.40 -6.88
CA ARG A 55 -0.26 -1.24 -8.32
C ARG A 55 0.73 -0.23 -8.85
N VAL A 56 1.55 -0.68 -9.81
CA VAL A 56 2.60 0.16 -10.38
C VAL A 56 1.96 1.11 -11.40
N PRO A 57 2.10 2.44 -11.21
CA PRO A 57 1.53 3.40 -12.17
C PRO A 57 2.15 3.24 -13.56
N ALA A 58 1.33 3.42 -14.60
CA ALA A 58 1.81 3.35 -15.98
C ALA A 58 2.84 4.45 -16.28
N ASP A 59 2.76 5.58 -15.58
CA ASP A 59 3.71 6.70 -15.71
C ASP A 59 4.83 6.63 -14.66
N LEU A 60 5.13 5.44 -14.13
CA LEU A 60 6.22 5.23 -13.18
C LEU A 60 7.44 6.09 -13.55
N PRO A 61 8.01 6.85 -12.62
CA PRO A 61 7.74 6.93 -11.19
C PRO A 61 6.91 8.17 -10.77
N ASN A 62 6.13 8.72 -11.66
CA ASN A 62 5.56 10.07 -11.50
C ASN A 62 4.30 10.13 -10.66
N SER A 63 3.48 9.08 -10.65
CA SER A 63 2.23 9.05 -9.89
C SER A 63 2.34 8.17 -8.66
N VAL A 64 1.52 8.51 -7.66
CA VAL A 64 1.41 7.72 -6.43
C VAL A 64 0.88 6.33 -6.76
N PRO A 65 1.56 5.25 -6.33
CA PRO A 65 1.01 3.91 -6.52
C PRO A 65 -0.22 3.69 -5.63
N ILE A 66 -1.16 2.90 -6.12
CA ILE A 66 -2.30 2.45 -5.32
C ILE A 66 -1.85 1.23 -4.52
N VAL A 67 -2.10 1.23 -3.21
CA VAL A 67 -1.80 0.07 -2.37
C VAL A 67 -3.07 -0.43 -1.72
N GLU A 68 -3.27 -1.74 -1.83
CA GLU A 68 -4.46 -2.44 -1.34
C GLU A 68 -4.04 -3.57 -0.41
N ILE A 69 -4.85 -3.82 0.62
CA ILE A 69 -4.73 -5.04 1.41
C ILE A 69 -5.78 -6.02 0.91
N VAL A 70 -5.29 -7.10 0.29
CA VAL A 70 -6.13 -8.07 -0.41
C VAL A 70 -6.73 -9.09 0.54
N SER A 71 -5.96 -9.52 1.53
CA SER A 71 -6.42 -10.45 2.56
C SER A 71 -5.68 -10.24 3.87
N PRO A 72 -6.25 -10.57 5.00
CA PRO A 72 -7.64 -11.03 5.20
C PRO A 72 -8.65 -9.93 4.91
N VAL A 73 -9.94 -10.23 4.96
CA VAL A 73 -10.98 -9.20 4.94
C VAL A 73 -10.85 -8.39 6.22
N LEU A 74 -10.60 -7.09 6.06
CA LEU A 74 -10.40 -6.20 7.20
C LEU A 74 -11.74 -5.66 7.69
N ARG A 75 -11.91 -5.66 9.00
CA ARG A 75 -13.11 -5.14 9.67
C ARG A 75 -12.70 -4.14 10.72
N ASP A 76 -13.58 -3.19 11.01
CA ASP A 76 -13.37 -2.31 12.14
C ASP A 76 -13.67 -3.06 13.46
N ARG A 77 -13.46 -2.38 14.58
CA ARG A 77 -13.69 -2.96 15.90
C ARG A 77 -15.13 -3.46 16.09
N PHE A 78 -16.09 -2.89 15.37
CA PHE A 78 -17.51 -3.24 15.48
C PHE A 78 -17.94 -4.31 14.47
N GLY A 79 -17.01 -4.83 13.68
CA GLY A 79 -17.27 -5.89 12.72
C GLY A 79 -17.69 -5.41 11.33
N HIS A 80 -17.67 -4.09 11.07
CA HIS A 80 -17.99 -3.55 9.74
C HIS A 80 -16.82 -3.74 8.80
N SER A 81 -17.08 -4.17 7.56
CA SER A 81 -16.04 -4.29 6.54
C SER A 81 -15.46 -2.91 6.21
N LEU A 82 -14.13 -2.80 6.22
CA LEU A 82 -13.46 -1.55 5.85
C LEU A 82 -13.67 -1.20 4.37
N VAL A 83 -13.84 -2.20 3.50
CA VAL A 83 -14.17 -1.96 2.09
C VAL A 83 -15.50 -1.22 1.98
N ASP A 84 -16.48 -1.60 2.79
CA ASP A 84 -17.81 -0.99 2.78
C ASP A 84 -17.80 0.43 3.34
N LEU A 85 -16.84 0.77 4.20
CA LEU A 85 -16.68 2.16 4.67
C LEU A 85 -16.33 3.11 3.53
N GLY A 86 -15.61 2.61 2.51
CA GLY A 86 -15.12 3.44 1.43
C GLY A 86 -14.06 4.42 1.91
N THR A 87 -14.18 5.69 1.50
CA THR A 87 -13.26 6.73 1.95
C THR A 87 -13.47 7.04 3.43
N SER A 88 -12.38 7.01 4.22
CA SER A 88 -12.43 7.35 5.63
C SER A 88 -11.14 8.06 6.03
N TYR A 89 -11.24 9.35 6.31
CA TYR A 89 -10.08 10.13 6.75
C TYR A 89 -9.49 9.61 8.06
N PRO A 90 -10.30 9.36 9.12
CA PRO A 90 -9.74 8.86 10.38
C PRO A 90 -9.06 7.50 10.26
N MET A 91 -9.49 6.66 9.32
CA MET A 91 -8.94 5.32 9.14
C MET A 91 -7.88 5.26 8.03
N HIS A 92 -7.49 6.41 7.46
CA HIS A 92 -6.54 6.49 6.35
C HIS A 92 -6.94 5.59 5.17
N LEU A 93 -8.22 5.66 4.79
CA LEU A 93 -8.76 4.87 3.68
C LEU A 93 -9.14 5.76 2.51
N LEU A 94 -8.84 5.28 1.31
CA LEU A 94 -9.34 5.84 0.07
C LEU A 94 -10.45 4.95 -0.50
N LYS A 95 -11.24 5.50 -1.42
CA LYS A 95 -12.31 4.75 -2.06
C LYS A 95 -11.71 3.51 -2.77
N PRO A 96 -12.21 2.30 -2.48
CA PRO A 96 -11.74 1.11 -3.17
C PRO A 96 -12.08 1.17 -4.66
N GLU A 97 -11.13 0.75 -5.50
CA GLU A 97 -11.38 0.57 -6.93
C GLU A 97 -11.71 -0.88 -7.26
N ASN A 98 -11.40 -1.78 -6.33
CA ASN A 98 -11.66 -3.21 -6.41
C ASN A 98 -12.26 -3.67 -5.09
N ASP A 99 -12.31 -4.95 -4.83
CA ASP A 99 -12.87 -5.52 -3.60
C ASP A 99 -11.88 -5.50 -2.42
N ALA A 100 -10.81 -4.74 -2.52
CA ALA A 100 -9.77 -4.68 -1.50
C ALA A 100 -9.69 -3.29 -0.88
N VAL A 101 -9.33 -3.24 0.40
CA VAL A 101 -9.11 -1.99 1.14
C VAL A 101 -7.97 -1.22 0.48
N ARG A 102 -8.22 0.05 0.16
CA ARG A 102 -7.21 0.95 -0.42
C ARG A 102 -6.70 1.90 0.65
N ILE A 103 -5.41 1.85 0.89
CA ILE A 103 -4.77 2.62 1.95
C ILE A 103 -4.31 3.98 1.43
N CYS A 104 -4.58 5.04 2.20
CA CYS A 104 -3.98 6.35 1.97
C CYS A 104 -2.60 6.37 2.60
N HIS A 105 -1.54 6.47 1.78
CA HIS A 105 -0.15 6.51 2.27
C HIS A 105 0.53 7.82 1.95
N TYR A 106 0.74 8.15 0.69
CA TYR A 106 1.20 9.47 0.26
C TYR A 106 0.08 10.19 -0.44
N SER A 107 -0.11 11.48 -0.16
CA SER A 107 -0.98 12.31 -0.99
C SER A 107 -0.26 12.66 -2.30
N ALA A 108 -1.03 13.02 -3.33
CA ALA A 108 -0.45 13.41 -4.60
C ALA A 108 0.50 14.61 -4.45
N SER A 109 0.20 15.53 -3.54
CA SER A 109 1.03 16.73 -3.29
C SER A 109 2.34 16.40 -2.59
N HIS A 110 2.43 15.28 -1.90
CA HIS A 110 3.65 14.84 -1.19
C HIS A 110 4.43 13.78 -1.96
N TRP A 111 3.87 13.26 -3.05
CA TRP A 111 4.57 12.26 -3.85
C TRP A 111 5.72 12.91 -4.62
N HIS A 112 6.84 12.21 -4.67
CA HIS A 112 8.01 12.62 -5.43
C HIS A 112 8.57 11.41 -6.17
N PRO A 113 9.05 11.55 -7.42
CA PRO A 113 9.58 10.40 -8.18
C PRO A 113 10.74 9.66 -7.50
N ASN A 114 11.42 10.30 -6.55
CA ASN A 114 12.50 9.66 -5.80
C ASN A 114 12.02 8.78 -4.65
N ILE A 115 10.73 8.82 -4.33
CA ILE A 115 10.19 7.97 -3.26
C ILE A 115 10.15 6.53 -3.77
N THR A 116 10.78 5.63 -3.04
CA THR A 116 10.85 4.21 -3.40
C THR A 116 9.61 3.46 -2.93
N PHE A 117 9.33 2.34 -3.57
CA PHE A 117 8.26 1.43 -3.11
C PHE A 117 8.59 0.84 -1.73
N PHE A 118 9.86 0.72 -1.41
CA PHE A 118 10.28 0.36 -0.06
C PHE A 118 9.71 1.33 0.99
N LYS A 119 9.81 2.64 0.76
CA LYS A 119 9.23 3.64 1.66
C LYS A 119 7.71 3.56 1.72
N VAL A 120 7.08 3.30 0.58
CA VAL A 120 5.61 3.09 0.53
C VAL A 120 5.23 1.91 1.43
N LEU A 121 5.92 0.78 1.27
CA LEU A 121 5.62 -0.42 2.07
C LEU A 121 5.90 -0.20 3.57
N LEU A 122 6.89 0.61 3.92
CA LEU A 122 7.09 0.97 5.33
C LEU A 122 5.88 1.71 5.90
N LYS A 123 5.27 2.59 5.12
CA LYS A 123 4.04 3.28 5.56
C LYS A 123 2.87 2.32 5.68
N ILE A 124 2.75 1.37 4.77
CA ILE A 124 1.69 0.36 4.85
C ILE A 124 1.90 -0.50 6.10
N ARG A 125 3.15 -0.84 6.39
CA ARG A 125 3.48 -1.60 7.58
C ARG A 125 3.08 -0.84 8.86
N ALA A 126 3.31 0.47 8.87
CA ALA A 126 2.87 1.33 9.98
C ALA A 126 1.35 1.38 10.08
N TRP A 127 0.65 1.44 8.94
CA TRP A 127 -0.81 1.41 8.91
C TRP A 127 -1.35 0.11 9.52
N ILE A 128 -0.72 -1.02 9.20
CA ILE A 128 -1.11 -2.33 9.74
C ILE A 128 -1.01 -2.34 11.27
N GLU A 129 0.07 -1.79 11.84
CA GLU A 129 0.21 -1.70 13.30
C GLU A 129 -0.85 -0.77 13.90
N ALA A 130 -1.13 0.35 13.24
CA ALA A 130 -2.19 1.27 13.69
C ALA A 130 -3.58 0.62 13.61
N TYR A 131 -3.81 -0.19 12.57
CA TYR A 131 -5.05 -0.95 12.42
C TYR A 131 -5.24 -1.94 13.57
N GLU A 132 -4.20 -2.68 13.92
CA GLU A 132 -4.27 -3.61 15.05
C GLU A 132 -4.46 -2.87 16.37
N GLY A 133 -3.84 -1.69 16.51
CA GLY A 133 -4.10 -0.82 17.65
C GLY A 133 -5.56 -0.37 17.73
N HIS A 134 -6.18 -0.06 16.59
CA HIS A 134 -7.60 0.27 16.52
C HIS A 134 -8.48 -0.90 17.01
N LEU A 135 -8.17 -2.12 16.60
CA LEU A 135 -8.93 -3.30 17.04
C LEU A 135 -8.89 -3.46 18.56
N ASP A 136 -7.77 -3.16 19.18
CA ASP A 136 -7.60 -3.29 20.63
C ASP A 136 -8.27 -2.15 21.40
N SER A 137 -8.06 -0.92 20.95
CA SER A 137 -8.43 0.28 21.74
C SER A 137 -9.73 0.92 21.32
N GLY A 138 -10.14 0.74 20.06
CA GLY A 138 -11.26 1.45 19.46
C GLY A 138 -10.92 2.85 18.96
N TYR A 139 -9.71 3.36 19.22
CA TYR A 139 -9.29 4.63 18.63
C TYR A 139 -9.13 4.48 17.12
N ALA A 140 -9.45 5.55 16.38
CA ALA A 140 -9.26 5.55 14.93
C ALA A 140 -7.76 5.42 14.59
N ILE A 141 -7.47 4.99 13.36
CA ILE A 141 -6.10 4.78 12.92
C ILE A 141 -5.29 6.08 12.99
N ASP A 142 -5.90 7.24 12.71
CA ASP A 142 -5.21 8.53 12.76
C ASP A 142 -4.76 8.93 14.17
N HIS A 143 -5.29 8.29 15.20
CA HIS A 143 -4.78 8.42 16.56
C HIS A 143 -3.33 7.93 16.68
N TYR A 144 -3.00 6.88 15.96
CA TYR A 144 -1.67 6.26 15.98
C TYR A 144 -0.78 6.74 14.83
N LEU A 145 -1.39 7.10 13.71
CA LEU A 145 -0.69 7.42 12.47
C LEU A 145 -1.18 8.78 11.96
N PRO A 146 -0.43 9.86 12.20
CA PRO A 146 -0.86 11.18 11.77
C PRO A 146 -0.89 11.30 10.25
N HIS A 147 -1.77 12.18 9.76
CA HIS A 147 -1.88 12.48 8.35
C HIS A 147 -0.71 13.38 7.90
N MET A 148 -0.36 13.28 6.62
CA MET A 148 0.57 14.22 6.03
C MET A 148 -0.10 15.59 5.91
N GLU A 149 0.61 16.62 6.33
CA GLU A 149 0.14 17.99 6.14
C GLU A 149 0.38 18.42 4.69
N ALA A 150 -0.56 19.19 4.17
CA ALA A 150 -0.47 19.68 2.80
C ALA A 150 0.64 20.75 2.64
#